data_826fb90120ea04817ba1ff05f75b8ea6
#
_entry.id   826fb90120ea04817ba1ff05f75b8ea6
#
_cell.length_a   1.000
_cell.length_b   1.000
_cell.length_c   1.000
_cell.angle_alpha   90.00
_cell.angle_beta   90.00
_cell.angle_gamma   90.00
#
_symmetry.space_group_name_H-M   'P 1'
#
loop_
_entity.id
_entity.type
_entity.pdbx_description
1 polymer ?
#
loop_
_entity_poly.entity_id
_entity_poly.type
_entity_poly.pdbx_seq_one_letter_code
_entity_poly.pdbx_strand_id
1 'polypeptide(L)'
;MEMAFAKCYNLVNIYKKGGAFMQEIYGQKTDRQLAAKQRIIAVAAGREKADLVLKNAKYLNVFSNEFLSGDIAVANGLIAGVGKYDGKTEIDVSGKLVLPGFIDAHIHLESSMVTPAEFAKAVVAHGTTTVITDPHEITNVMGIDGVEYMIQASQNLPIDVHFMMPGRPTFSAIFRPSETWLMIICALSRSLNWS
;
A
#
# COMPACT_ATOMS: atom_id res chain seq x y z
N MET A 1 12.26 -26.88 15.20
CA MET A 1 13.10 -25.79 15.73
C MET A 1 14.32 -25.49 14.85
N GLU A 2 15.00 -26.50 14.30
CA GLU A 2 16.21 -26.30 13.46
C GLU A 2 15.96 -25.68 12.08
N MET A 3 14.80 -25.90 11.44
CA MET A 3 14.57 -25.38 10.07
C MET A 3 14.29 -23.87 9.99
N ALA A 4 13.72 -23.24 11.01
CA ALA A 4 13.49 -21.80 11.04
C ALA A 4 14.80 -21.04 11.35
N PHE A 5 15.64 -21.58 12.23
CA PHE A 5 16.96 -21.03 12.51
C PHE A 5 17.90 -21.13 11.30
N ALA A 6 17.83 -22.22 10.54
CA ALA A 6 18.62 -22.41 9.32
C ALA A 6 18.25 -21.41 8.22
N LYS A 7 16.97 -21.02 8.10
CA LYS A 7 16.53 -19.97 7.15
C LYS A 7 17.01 -18.58 7.54
N CYS A 8 16.97 -18.22 8.83
CA CYS A 8 17.51 -16.94 9.30
C CYS A 8 19.03 -16.91 9.27
N TYR A 9 19.69 -18.01 9.60
CA TYR A 9 21.15 -18.13 9.54
C TYR A 9 21.67 -18.08 8.10
N ASN A 10 20.94 -18.63 7.15
CA ASN A 10 21.26 -18.51 5.72
C ASN A 10 21.06 -17.08 5.22
N LEU A 11 20.06 -16.33 5.70
CA LEU A 11 19.90 -14.91 5.37
C LEU A 11 21.05 -14.06 5.92
N VAL A 12 21.51 -14.33 7.16
CA VAL A 12 22.67 -13.62 7.74
C VAL A 12 24.00 -14.01 7.06
N ASN A 13 24.14 -15.25 6.60
CA ASN A 13 25.33 -15.68 5.84
C ASN A 13 25.32 -15.21 4.38
N ILE A 14 24.15 -15.03 3.77
CA ILE A 14 23.99 -14.32 2.49
C ILE A 14 24.44 -12.86 2.65
N TYR A 15 24.14 -12.23 3.80
CA TYR A 15 24.62 -10.88 4.12
C TYR A 15 26.14 -10.80 4.24
N LYS A 16 26.79 -11.84 4.76
CA LYS A 16 28.26 -11.89 4.92
C LYS A 16 29.03 -12.30 3.66
N LYS A 17 28.42 -13.05 2.74
CA LYS A 17 29.07 -13.53 1.50
C LYS A 17 28.69 -12.75 0.23
N GLY A 18 27.74 -11.83 0.28
CA GLY A 18 27.05 -11.31 -0.88
C GLY A 18 27.13 -9.81 -1.11
N GLY A 19 28.21 -9.15 -0.79
CA GLY A 19 28.36 -7.72 -1.12
C GLY A 19 28.01 -7.40 -2.58
N ALA A 20 28.44 -8.22 -3.54
CA ALA A 20 28.12 -8.05 -4.96
C ALA A 20 26.67 -8.37 -5.29
N PHE A 21 26.09 -9.45 -4.76
CA PHE A 21 24.70 -9.86 -5.00
C PHE A 21 23.70 -8.87 -4.39
N MET A 22 23.98 -8.38 -3.18
CA MET A 22 23.15 -7.36 -2.55
C MET A 22 23.26 -6.02 -3.29
N GLN A 23 24.43 -5.66 -3.76
CA GLN A 23 24.63 -4.44 -4.54
C GLN A 23 23.93 -4.52 -5.90
N GLU A 24 23.86 -5.70 -6.53
CA GLU A 24 23.10 -5.92 -7.76
C GLU A 24 21.58 -5.77 -7.52
N ILE A 25 21.03 -6.41 -6.47
CA ILE A 25 19.59 -6.30 -6.16
C ILE A 25 19.20 -4.89 -5.71
N TYR A 26 19.97 -4.28 -4.81
CA TYR A 26 19.68 -2.93 -4.34
C TYR A 26 19.97 -1.89 -5.42
N GLY A 27 21.02 -2.07 -6.21
CA GLY A 27 21.32 -1.19 -7.34
C GLY A 27 20.19 -1.17 -8.35
N GLN A 28 19.70 -2.33 -8.82
CA GLN A 28 18.58 -2.40 -9.76
C GLN A 28 17.28 -1.81 -9.19
N LYS A 29 16.98 -2.03 -7.89
CA LYS A 29 15.82 -1.44 -7.24
C LYS A 29 15.96 0.09 -7.17
N THR A 30 17.13 0.59 -6.81
CA THR A 30 17.43 2.03 -6.75
C THR A 30 17.32 2.68 -8.12
N ASP A 31 17.84 2.05 -9.17
CA ASP A 31 17.78 2.59 -10.53
C ASP A 31 16.34 2.68 -11.04
N ARG A 32 15.51 1.66 -10.78
CA ARG A 32 14.09 1.69 -11.14
C ARG A 32 13.31 2.77 -10.38
N GLN A 33 13.58 2.93 -9.09
CA GLN A 33 12.98 3.99 -8.28
C GLN A 33 13.42 5.37 -8.75
N LEU A 34 14.70 5.53 -9.09
CA LEU A 34 15.23 6.78 -9.62
C LEU A 34 14.59 7.13 -10.96
N ALA A 35 14.52 6.19 -11.90
CA ALA A 35 13.86 6.39 -13.18
C ALA A 35 12.38 6.75 -13.03
N ALA A 36 11.66 6.08 -12.11
CA ALA A 36 10.27 6.39 -11.81
C ALA A 36 10.10 7.82 -11.27
N LYS A 37 10.96 8.26 -10.36
CA LYS A 37 10.96 9.64 -9.84
C LYS A 37 11.32 10.67 -10.91
N GLN A 38 12.33 10.38 -11.72
CA GLN A 38 12.72 11.26 -12.84
C GLN A 38 11.57 11.47 -13.82
N ARG A 39 10.81 10.40 -14.13
CA ARG A 39 9.65 10.50 -15.00
C ARG A 39 8.53 11.36 -14.39
N ILE A 40 8.23 11.20 -13.10
CA ILE A 40 7.25 12.04 -12.39
C ILE A 40 7.67 13.53 -12.48
N ILE A 41 8.96 13.84 -12.25
CA ILE A 41 9.50 15.19 -12.36
C ILE A 41 9.40 15.71 -13.80
N ALA A 42 9.64 14.86 -14.81
CA ALA A 42 9.54 15.26 -16.21
C ALA A 42 8.08 15.61 -16.59
N VAL A 43 7.11 14.80 -16.13
CA VAL A 43 5.67 15.07 -16.30
C VAL A 43 5.28 16.35 -15.56
N ALA A 44 5.67 16.50 -14.29
CA ALA A 44 5.39 17.69 -13.48
C ALA A 44 5.90 18.99 -14.13
N ALA A 45 7.05 18.91 -14.81
CA ALA A 45 7.66 20.02 -15.53
C ALA A 45 7.11 20.20 -16.96
N GLY A 46 6.12 19.43 -17.40
CA GLY A 46 5.54 19.48 -18.73
C GLY A 46 6.45 18.99 -19.86
N ARG A 47 7.53 18.29 -19.54
CA ARG A 47 8.47 17.73 -20.55
C ARG A 47 8.00 16.41 -21.14
N GLU A 48 7.15 15.70 -20.41
CA GLU A 48 6.53 14.44 -20.84
C GLU A 48 5.03 14.48 -20.60
N LYS A 49 4.27 13.76 -21.43
CA LYS A 49 2.83 13.57 -21.21
C LYS A 49 2.57 12.68 -20.00
N ALA A 50 1.59 13.05 -19.21
CA ALA A 50 1.07 12.23 -18.13
C ALA A 50 0.44 10.92 -18.66
N ASP A 51 0.33 9.88 -17.82
CA ASP A 51 -0.39 8.67 -18.19
C ASP A 51 -1.89 8.93 -18.23
N LEU A 52 -2.39 9.69 -17.25
CA LEU A 52 -3.77 10.11 -17.13
C LEU A 52 -3.82 11.59 -16.72
N VAL A 53 -4.73 12.33 -17.31
CA VAL A 53 -5.07 13.69 -16.86
C VAL A 53 -6.56 13.77 -16.60
N LEU A 54 -6.94 14.21 -15.40
CA LEU A 54 -8.29 14.63 -15.10
C LEU A 54 -8.42 16.11 -15.49
N LYS A 55 -9.12 16.36 -16.58
CA LYS A 55 -9.30 17.71 -17.14
C LYS A 55 -10.40 18.46 -16.40
N ASN A 56 -10.20 19.77 -16.23
CA ASN A 56 -11.20 20.69 -15.67
C ASN A 56 -11.66 20.29 -14.25
N ALA A 57 -10.77 19.71 -13.45
CA ALA A 57 -11.09 19.27 -12.10
C ALA A 57 -11.33 20.46 -11.16
N LYS A 58 -12.39 20.37 -10.33
CA LYS A 58 -12.51 21.15 -9.11
C LYS A 58 -12.10 20.24 -7.95
N TYR A 59 -10.95 20.47 -7.36
CA TYR A 59 -10.35 19.57 -6.38
C TYR A 59 -10.14 20.25 -5.02
N LEU A 60 -10.18 19.44 -3.96
CA LEU A 60 -9.84 19.90 -2.61
C LEU A 60 -8.31 19.89 -2.44
N ASN A 61 -7.73 21.06 -2.22
CA ASN A 61 -6.36 21.17 -1.75
C ASN A 61 -6.33 20.94 -0.24
N VAL A 62 -5.88 19.76 0.17
CA VAL A 62 -5.85 19.35 1.59
C VAL A 62 -4.84 20.15 2.43
N PHE A 63 -3.90 20.83 1.81
CA PHE A 63 -2.92 21.67 2.53
C PHE A 63 -3.47 23.04 2.90
N SER A 64 -4.31 23.63 2.05
CA SER A 64 -4.94 24.93 2.30
C SER A 64 -6.41 24.82 2.70
N ASN A 65 -6.99 23.61 2.63
CA ASN A 65 -8.43 23.35 2.85
C ASN A 65 -9.36 24.20 1.95
N GLU A 66 -8.94 24.40 0.69
CA GLU A 66 -9.65 25.20 -0.29
C GLU A 66 -9.96 24.37 -1.53
N PHE A 67 -11.07 24.70 -2.21
CA PHE A 67 -11.37 24.16 -3.53
C PHE A 67 -10.68 24.98 -4.60
N LEU A 68 -9.79 24.34 -5.35
CA LEU A 68 -9.09 24.94 -6.48
C LEU A 68 -9.53 24.28 -7.78
N SER A 69 -9.20 24.92 -8.91
CA SER A 69 -9.50 24.40 -10.24
C SER A 69 -8.22 24.22 -11.06
N GLY A 70 -8.15 23.11 -11.79
CA GLY A 70 -7.01 22.80 -12.66
C GLY A 70 -7.09 21.36 -13.15
N ASP A 71 -6.19 20.99 -14.07
CA ASP A 71 -6.04 19.58 -14.46
C ASP A 71 -5.16 18.87 -13.43
N ILE A 72 -5.46 17.60 -13.18
CA ILE A 72 -4.64 16.74 -12.30
C ILE A 72 -3.91 15.73 -13.18
N ALA A 73 -2.59 15.79 -13.20
CA ALA A 73 -1.73 14.88 -13.96
C ALA A 73 -1.27 13.71 -13.09
N VAL A 74 -1.40 12.49 -13.62
CA VAL A 74 -0.98 11.25 -12.97
C VAL A 74 0.10 10.57 -13.82
N ALA A 75 1.19 10.18 -13.18
CA ALA A 75 2.28 9.43 -13.78
C ALA A 75 2.75 8.32 -12.84
N ASN A 76 2.91 7.10 -13.35
CA ASN A 76 3.28 5.92 -12.55
C ASN A 76 2.38 5.69 -11.32
N GLY A 77 1.07 5.98 -11.44
CA GLY A 77 0.10 5.84 -10.34
C GLY A 77 0.15 6.94 -9.28
N LEU A 78 1.01 7.96 -9.43
CA LEU A 78 1.15 9.07 -8.50
C LEU A 78 0.72 10.39 -9.15
N ILE A 79 0.19 11.31 -8.34
CA ILE A 79 -0.09 12.68 -8.80
C ILE A 79 1.24 13.38 -9.06
N ALA A 80 1.49 13.69 -10.34
CA ALA A 80 2.71 14.39 -10.76
C ALA A 80 2.57 15.91 -10.57
N GLY A 81 1.37 16.46 -10.75
CA GLY A 81 1.14 17.89 -10.58
C GLY A 81 -0.30 18.28 -10.85
N VAL A 82 -0.58 19.54 -10.52
CA VAL A 82 -1.86 20.20 -10.80
C VAL A 82 -1.60 21.47 -11.59
N GLY A 83 -2.38 21.74 -12.64
CA GLY A 83 -2.18 22.92 -13.50
C GLY A 83 -2.78 22.70 -14.88
N LYS A 84 -1.99 22.91 -15.93
CA LYS A 84 -2.36 22.59 -17.32
C LYS A 84 -1.43 21.47 -17.80
N TYR A 85 -2.00 20.34 -18.14
CA TYR A 85 -1.25 19.17 -18.55
C TYR A 85 -1.89 18.47 -19.74
N ASP A 86 -1.06 17.79 -20.54
CA ASP A 86 -1.48 16.86 -21.58
C ASP A 86 -1.25 15.42 -21.11
N GLY A 87 -2.20 14.55 -21.38
CA GLY A 87 -2.16 13.14 -21.02
C GLY A 87 -2.15 12.20 -22.24
N LYS A 88 -1.75 10.95 -22.01
CA LYS A 88 -2.02 9.86 -22.95
C LYS A 88 -3.51 9.50 -22.93
N THR A 89 -4.10 9.53 -21.75
CA THR A 89 -5.53 9.41 -21.52
C THR A 89 -6.01 10.66 -20.81
N GLU A 90 -7.11 11.22 -21.28
CA GLU A 90 -7.70 12.41 -20.68
C GLU A 90 -9.16 12.15 -20.36
N ILE A 91 -9.58 12.50 -19.15
CA ILE A 91 -10.96 12.36 -18.67
C ILE A 91 -11.45 13.73 -18.26
N ASP A 92 -12.49 14.22 -18.91
CA ASP A 92 -13.14 15.46 -18.50
C ASP A 92 -14.01 15.21 -17.25
N VAL A 93 -13.68 15.90 -16.18
CA VAL A 93 -14.39 15.86 -14.90
C VAL A 93 -15.08 17.18 -14.58
N SER A 94 -15.40 17.97 -15.61
CA SER A 94 -16.15 19.22 -15.47
C SER A 94 -17.42 19.03 -14.64
N GLY A 95 -17.66 19.92 -13.71
CA GLY A 95 -18.83 19.88 -12.81
C GLY A 95 -18.74 18.85 -11.68
N LYS A 96 -17.66 18.06 -11.60
CA LYS A 96 -17.42 17.11 -10.51
C LYS A 96 -16.42 17.66 -9.51
N LEU A 97 -16.56 17.20 -8.25
CA LEU A 97 -15.56 17.45 -7.21
C LEU A 97 -14.58 16.27 -7.17
N VAL A 98 -13.31 16.59 -7.15
CA VAL A 98 -12.23 15.61 -6.97
C VAL A 98 -11.70 15.75 -5.56
N LEU A 99 -11.77 14.67 -4.81
CA LEU A 99 -11.36 14.59 -3.41
C LEU A 99 -10.37 13.45 -3.25
N PRO A 100 -9.49 13.49 -2.22
CA PRO A 100 -8.78 12.29 -1.78
C PRO A 100 -9.77 11.19 -1.41
N GLY A 101 -9.39 9.93 -1.62
CA GLY A 101 -10.17 8.81 -1.15
C GLY A 101 -10.30 8.81 0.37
N PHE A 102 -11.42 8.32 0.88
CA PHE A 102 -11.63 8.21 2.32
C PHE A 102 -10.74 7.09 2.91
N ILE A 103 -10.29 7.34 4.14
CA ILE A 103 -9.52 6.39 4.94
C ILE A 103 -10.37 6.00 6.14
N ASP A 104 -10.69 4.71 6.24
CA ASP A 104 -11.24 4.15 7.47
C ASP A 104 -10.06 3.76 8.39
N ALA A 105 -9.90 4.51 9.46
CA ALA A 105 -8.74 4.41 10.33
C ALA A 105 -8.82 3.23 11.32
N HIS A 106 -9.96 2.55 11.44
CA HIS A 106 -10.11 1.38 12.29
C HIS A 106 -11.34 0.55 11.93
N ILE A 107 -11.11 -0.67 11.46
CA ILE A 107 -12.17 -1.61 11.12
C ILE A 107 -11.76 -3.04 11.46
N HIS A 108 -12.74 -3.91 11.67
CA HIS A 108 -12.60 -5.35 11.74
C HIS A 108 -13.24 -5.95 10.47
N LEU A 109 -12.41 -6.30 9.47
CA LEU A 109 -12.90 -6.82 8.19
C LEU A 109 -13.74 -8.08 8.37
N GLU A 110 -13.33 -8.95 9.28
CA GLU A 110 -14.03 -10.20 9.61
C GLU A 110 -15.44 -9.96 10.14
N SER A 111 -15.67 -8.86 10.88
CA SER A 111 -17.00 -8.48 11.38
C SER A 111 -17.97 -8.10 10.26
N SER A 112 -17.48 -7.80 9.06
CA SER A 112 -18.32 -7.53 7.89
C SER A 112 -19.02 -8.80 7.36
N MET A 113 -18.58 -9.99 7.81
CA MET A 113 -19.08 -11.31 7.39
C MET A 113 -18.97 -11.60 5.88
N VAL A 114 -18.11 -10.86 5.19
CA VAL A 114 -17.78 -11.06 3.78
C VAL A 114 -16.27 -11.19 3.60
N THR A 115 -15.85 -11.70 2.46
CA THR A 115 -14.41 -11.76 2.14
C THR A 115 -13.83 -10.36 1.93
N PRO A 116 -12.52 -10.14 2.11
CA PRO A 116 -11.89 -8.86 1.83
C PRO A 116 -12.18 -8.32 0.42
N ALA A 117 -12.31 -9.20 -0.57
CA ALA A 117 -12.62 -8.81 -1.94
C ALA A 117 -14.04 -8.24 -2.09
N GLU A 118 -15.03 -8.86 -1.46
CA GLU A 118 -16.41 -8.37 -1.50
C GLU A 118 -16.58 -7.09 -0.66
N PHE A 119 -15.90 -7.02 0.48
CA PHE A 119 -15.82 -5.81 1.28
C PHE A 119 -15.26 -4.63 0.45
N ALA A 120 -14.14 -4.85 -0.22
CA ALA A 120 -13.50 -3.82 -1.04
C ALA A 120 -14.42 -3.27 -2.14
N LYS A 121 -15.18 -4.16 -2.82
CA LYS A 121 -16.17 -3.75 -3.83
C LYS A 121 -17.27 -2.85 -3.24
N ALA A 122 -17.72 -3.17 -2.04
CA ALA A 122 -18.77 -2.39 -1.38
C ALA A 122 -18.26 -1.00 -1.00
N VAL A 123 -17.09 -0.90 -0.34
CA VAL A 123 -16.62 0.36 0.23
C VAL A 123 -16.03 1.31 -0.82
N VAL A 124 -15.38 0.79 -1.87
CA VAL A 124 -14.81 1.63 -2.93
C VAL A 124 -15.90 2.40 -3.69
N ALA A 125 -17.08 1.82 -3.84
CA ALA A 125 -18.23 2.48 -4.46
C ALA A 125 -18.69 3.72 -3.67
N HIS A 126 -18.37 3.80 -2.38
CA HIS A 126 -18.66 4.92 -1.50
C HIS A 126 -17.47 5.86 -1.26
N GLY A 127 -16.34 5.62 -1.96
CA GLY A 127 -15.17 6.48 -1.94
C GLY A 127 -14.12 6.13 -0.89
N THR A 128 -14.29 5.03 -0.13
CA THR A 128 -13.24 4.53 0.76
C THR A 128 -12.19 3.79 -0.05
N THR A 129 -10.96 4.28 -0.02
CA THR A 129 -9.83 3.72 -0.79
C THR A 129 -8.76 3.10 0.09
N THR A 130 -8.83 3.33 1.40
CA THR A 130 -7.85 2.80 2.35
C THR A 130 -8.56 2.41 3.64
N VAL A 131 -8.20 1.26 4.20
CA VAL A 131 -8.68 0.81 5.50
C VAL A 131 -7.52 0.35 6.37
N ILE A 132 -7.61 0.61 7.67
CA ILE A 132 -6.68 0.09 8.69
C ILE A 132 -7.46 -0.94 9.50
N THR A 133 -7.13 -2.21 9.33
CA THR A 133 -7.86 -3.31 9.96
C THR A 133 -7.09 -3.90 11.13
N ASP A 134 -7.83 -4.22 12.21
CA ASP A 134 -7.35 -5.01 13.34
C ASP A 134 -7.96 -6.42 13.26
N PRO A 135 -7.20 -7.44 12.82
CA PRO A 135 -7.72 -8.79 12.57
C PRO A 135 -7.78 -9.64 13.83
N HIS A 136 -8.17 -9.07 14.99
CA HIS A 136 -8.13 -9.80 16.25
C HIS A 136 -9.20 -10.88 16.36
N GLU A 137 -10.32 -10.77 15.67
CA GLU A 137 -11.38 -11.76 15.70
C GLU A 137 -10.94 -13.07 15.03
N ILE A 138 -10.41 -12.98 13.81
CA ILE A 138 -9.87 -14.16 13.11
C ILE A 138 -8.64 -14.71 13.82
N THR A 139 -7.84 -13.84 14.44
CA THR A 139 -6.68 -14.25 15.24
C THR A 139 -7.09 -15.08 16.46
N ASN A 140 -8.20 -14.74 17.12
CA ASN A 140 -8.73 -15.53 18.24
C ASN A 140 -9.22 -16.92 17.82
N VAL A 141 -9.64 -17.09 16.58
CA VAL A 141 -10.19 -18.36 16.06
C VAL A 141 -9.10 -19.23 15.42
N MET A 142 -8.21 -18.62 14.63
CA MET A 142 -7.26 -19.34 13.78
C MET A 142 -5.78 -18.99 14.07
N GLY A 143 -5.52 -18.12 15.04
CA GLY A 143 -4.15 -17.70 15.34
C GLY A 143 -3.51 -16.98 14.15
N ILE A 144 -2.23 -17.27 13.89
CA ILE A 144 -1.46 -16.62 12.84
C ILE A 144 -1.94 -16.99 11.43
N ASP A 145 -2.42 -18.22 11.26
CA ASP A 145 -2.94 -18.67 9.97
C ASP A 145 -4.12 -17.80 9.51
N GLY A 146 -4.95 -17.33 10.47
CA GLY A 146 -6.02 -16.39 10.20
C GLY A 146 -5.51 -15.03 9.74
N VAL A 147 -4.45 -14.51 10.36
CA VAL A 147 -3.81 -13.25 9.94
C VAL A 147 -3.20 -13.39 8.55
N GLU A 148 -2.47 -14.47 8.30
CA GLU A 148 -1.89 -14.75 6.98
C GLU A 148 -2.96 -14.87 5.89
N TYR A 149 -4.06 -15.56 6.19
CA TYR A 149 -5.22 -15.63 5.29
C TYR A 149 -5.74 -14.22 4.95
N MET A 150 -5.98 -13.38 5.94
CA MET A 150 -6.50 -12.03 5.73
C MET A 150 -5.54 -11.17 4.90
N ILE A 151 -4.22 -11.24 5.16
CA ILE A 151 -3.20 -10.55 4.38
C ILE A 151 -3.21 -11.01 2.92
N GLN A 152 -3.25 -12.34 2.69
CA GLN A 152 -3.25 -12.90 1.34
C GLN A 152 -4.55 -12.57 0.59
N ALA A 153 -5.70 -12.68 1.27
CA ALA A 153 -7.01 -12.38 0.68
C ALA A 153 -7.22 -10.89 0.40
N SER A 154 -6.40 -10.02 1.00
CA SER A 154 -6.44 -8.56 0.79
C SER A 154 -5.46 -8.08 -0.28
N GLN A 155 -4.77 -8.99 -0.99
CA GLN A 155 -3.88 -8.60 -2.08
C GLN A 155 -4.64 -8.28 -3.37
N ASN A 156 -4.13 -7.32 -4.14
CA ASN A 156 -4.68 -6.92 -5.45
C ASN A 156 -6.15 -6.45 -5.40
N LEU A 157 -6.56 -5.84 -4.29
CA LEU A 157 -7.86 -5.22 -4.15
C LEU A 157 -7.85 -3.78 -4.71
N PRO A 158 -9.02 -3.22 -5.05
CA PRO A 158 -9.13 -1.81 -5.48
C PRO A 158 -9.01 -0.80 -4.33
N ILE A 159 -8.65 -1.24 -3.14
CA ILE A 159 -8.37 -0.43 -1.95
C ILE A 159 -7.06 -0.90 -1.30
N ASP A 160 -6.43 -0.01 -0.55
CA ASP A 160 -5.28 -0.37 0.29
C ASP A 160 -5.77 -0.89 1.64
N VAL A 161 -5.26 -2.05 2.07
CA VAL A 161 -5.58 -2.66 3.35
C VAL A 161 -4.34 -2.74 4.20
N HIS A 162 -4.31 -1.98 5.30
CA HIS A 162 -3.22 -1.98 6.26
C HIS A 162 -3.63 -2.77 7.50
N PHE A 163 -2.76 -3.66 7.95
CA PHE A 163 -3.03 -4.53 9.10
C PHE A 163 -2.35 -4.00 10.35
N MET A 164 -3.15 -3.81 11.41
CA MET A 164 -2.62 -3.59 12.75
C MET A 164 -2.23 -4.93 13.39
N MET A 165 -1.25 -4.88 14.27
CA MET A 165 -0.90 -6.02 15.09
C MET A 165 -1.89 -6.12 16.26
N PRO A 166 -2.65 -7.22 16.40
CA PRO A 166 -3.53 -7.40 17.54
C PRO A 166 -2.76 -7.37 18.86
N GLY A 167 -3.09 -6.42 19.73
CA GLY A 167 -2.36 -6.19 21.00
C GLY A 167 -2.90 -6.96 22.20
N ARG A 168 -3.73 -8.00 22.04
CA ARG A 168 -4.37 -8.70 23.15
C ARG A 168 -3.50 -9.80 23.80
N PRO A 169 -3.70 -10.05 25.13
CA PRO A 169 -3.01 -11.12 25.87
C PRO A 169 -3.19 -12.53 25.29
N THR A 170 -4.30 -12.80 24.60
CA THR A 170 -4.54 -14.06 23.91
C THR A 170 -3.54 -14.34 22.80
N PHE A 171 -3.06 -13.30 22.15
CA PHE A 171 -2.01 -13.41 21.15
C PHE A 171 -0.66 -13.78 21.79
N SER A 172 -0.35 -13.21 22.95
CA SER A 172 0.87 -13.53 23.70
C SER A 172 0.89 -14.91 24.32
N ALA A 173 -0.29 -15.53 24.56
CA ALA A 173 -0.40 -16.88 25.09
C ALA A 173 -0.21 -17.98 24.01
N ILE A 174 -0.51 -17.67 22.76
CA ILE A 174 -0.36 -18.58 21.61
C ILE A 174 1.07 -18.52 21.06
N PHE A 175 1.77 -17.41 21.27
CA PHE A 175 3.10 -17.16 20.72
C PHE A 175 4.17 -17.06 21.79
N ARG A 176 5.21 -17.86 21.67
CA ARG A 176 6.45 -17.64 22.43
C ARG A 176 7.13 -16.37 21.91
N PRO A 177 7.44 -15.38 22.79
CA PRO A 177 7.80 -14.01 22.37
C PRO A 177 9.01 -13.90 21.44
N SER A 178 9.89 -14.92 21.39
CA SER A 178 11.16 -14.85 20.68
C SER A 178 11.11 -15.18 19.18
N GLU A 179 10.10 -15.92 18.73
CA GLU A 179 10.03 -16.42 17.34
C GLU A 179 9.02 -15.65 16.47
N THR A 180 8.01 -15.08 17.08
CA THR A 180 6.83 -14.53 16.41
C THR A 180 7.04 -13.09 15.92
N TRP A 181 7.70 -12.27 16.69
CA TRP A 181 7.97 -10.88 16.31
C TRP A 181 8.77 -10.79 15.00
N LEU A 182 9.67 -11.73 14.79
CA LEU A 182 10.48 -11.75 13.58
C LEU A 182 9.67 -12.15 12.35
N MET A 183 8.70 -13.07 12.50
CA MET A 183 7.85 -13.50 11.39
C MET A 183 6.83 -12.43 10.96
N ILE A 184 6.26 -11.71 11.91
CA ILE A 184 5.28 -10.67 11.62
C ILE A 184 5.95 -9.42 11.05
N ILE A 185 7.10 -9.02 11.56
CA ILE A 185 7.91 -7.95 10.95
C ILE A 185 8.33 -8.34 9.52
N CYS A 186 8.67 -9.59 9.27
CA CYS A 186 8.97 -10.07 7.91
C CYS A 186 7.72 -10.12 7.00
N ALA A 187 6.55 -10.47 7.52
CA ALA A 187 5.30 -10.45 6.76
C ALA A 187 4.85 -9.02 6.44
N LEU A 188 4.91 -8.12 7.42
CA LEU A 188 4.62 -6.69 7.24
C LEU A 188 5.63 -6.02 6.30
N SER A 189 6.92 -6.38 6.34
CA SER A 189 7.91 -5.85 5.40
C SER A 189 7.71 -6.32 3.96
N ARG A 190 6.97 -7.43 3.74
CA ARG A 190 6.60 -7.90 2.40
C ARG A 190 5.31 -7.27 1.89
N SER A 191 4.36 -6.95 2.77
CA SER A 191 3.12 -6.26 2.41
C SER A 191 3.30 -4.75 2.28
N LEU A 192 4.22 -4.17 3.05
CA LEU A 192 4.67 -2.81 2.88
C LEU A 192 5.71 -2.80 1.75
N ASN A 193 5.26 -2.66 0.50
CA ASN A 193 6.10 -2.17 -0.59
C ASN A 193 6.54 -0.75 -0.23
N TRP A 194 7.51 -0.62 0.66
CA TRP A 194 8.23 0.62 0.83
C TRP A 194 9.03 0.85 -0.46
N SER A 195 8.36 1.51 -1.39
CA SER A 195 8.97 2.07 -2.60
C SER A 195 9.86 3.26 -2.24
#